data_6873652ea1aa5769db23458d43cc9d85
#
_entry.id   6873652ea1aa5769db23458d43cc9d85
#
_cell.length_a   1.000
_cell.length_b   1.000
_cell.length_c   1.000
_cell.angle_alpha   90.00
_cell.angle_beta   90.00
_cell.angle_gamma   90.00
#
_symmetry.space_group_name_H-M   'P 1'
#
loop_
_entity.id
_entity.type
_entity.pdbx_description
1 polymer ?
#
loop_
_entity_poly.entity_id
_entity_poly.type
_entity_poly.pdbx_seq_one_letter_code
_entity_poly.pdbx_strand_id
1 'polypeptide(L)'
;MEKKEILAKFSADPERYYQVKLFEDQGFERKSCTTCNRFFWTLDENRINCPDHSPDTYSFIGNPPTKNRFDYTEAWKQVESFFVKHNHTSVNRYPVVCRWRDDLYFTIASIVDFQRVMGSKVVFEFPANPLIVPQTCLRFKDLENVGVTGRHFSSFCMIGQHSIPNEDGYWKDECINLDYNLLTHQFGIDKKEIVFVEDVWEGGGSFGSSLELSLIHI
;
A
#
# COMPACT_ATOMS: atom_id res chain seq x y z
N MET A 1 21.87 -4.77 8.86
CA MET A 1 21.15 -6.03 8.56
C MET A 1 20.57 -5.85 7.17
N GLU A 2 20.78 -6.78 6.26
CA GLU A 2 20.23 -6.66 4.91
C GLU A 2 18.72 -6.90 4.92
N LYS A 3 17.97 -6.26 3.98
CA LYS A 3 16.52 -6.41 3.87
C LYS A 3 16.06 -7.88 3.86
N LYS A 4 16.81 -8.76 3.19
CA LYS A 4 16.52 -10.20 3.15
C LYS A 4 16.61 -10.89 4.52
N GLU A 5 17.57 -10.50 5.36
CA GLU A 5 17.73 -11.06 6.70
C GLU A 5 16.58 -10.61 7.62
N ILE A 6 16.16 -9.35 7.49
CA ILE A 6 15.04 -8.81 8.27
C ILE A 6 13.75 -9.52 7.86
N LEU A 7 13.52 -9.69 6.54
CA LEU A 7 12.35 -10.40 6.02
C LEU A 7 12.30 -11.85 6.53
N ALA A 8 13.41 -12.58 6.44
CA ALA A 8 13.47 -13.95 6.93
C ALA A 8 13.16 -14.04 8.44
N LYS A 9 13.69 -13.10 9.23
CA LYS A 9 13.41 -13.03 10.66
C LYS A 9 11.94 -12.74 10.97
N PHE A 10 11.31 -11.82 10.24
CA PHE A 10 9.92 -11.46 10.47
C PHE A 10 8.97 -12.56 9.98
N SER A 11 9.26 -13.19 8.85
CA SER A 11 8.46 -14.30 8.32
C SER A 11 8.58 -15.59 9.14
N ALA A 12 9.60 -15.70 10.00
CA ALA A 12 9.73 -16.80 10.97
C ALA A 12 8.78 -16.65 12.18
N ASP A 13 8.28 -15.44 12.44
CA ASP A 13 7.34 -15.13 13.52
C ASP A 13 6.16 -14.31 12.95
N PRO A 14 5.30 -14.94 12.10
CA PRO A 14 4.23 -14.26 11.39
C PRO A 14 3.14 -13.73 12.30
N GLU A 15 2.87 -14.40 13.42
CA GLU A 15 1.88 -13.98 14.41
C GLU A 15 2.18 -12.59 14.93
N ARG A 16 3.44 -12.32 15.22
CA ARG A 16 3.89 -11.03 15.74
C ARG A 16 3.90 -9.93 14.67
N TYR A 17 4.37 -10.25 13.46
CA TYR A 17 4.72 -9.22 12.46
C TYR A 17 3.65 -9.02 11.38
N TYR A 18 3.00 -10.09 10.93
CA TYR A 18 2.13 -10.05 9.76
C TYR A 18 0.68 -10.41 10.04
N GLN A 19 0.41 -11.26 11.03
CA GLN A 19 -0.96 -11.65 11.33
C GLN A 19 -1.78 -10.45 11.79
N VAL A 20 -2.99 -10.34 11.24
CA VAL A 20 -3.99 -9.35 11.59
C VAL A 20 -5.33 -10.06 11.79
N LYS A 21 -6.19 -9.47 12.62
CA LYS A 21 -7.50 -10.04 12.94
C LYS A 21 -8.35 -10.33 11.71
N LEU A 22 -8.25 -9.49 10.67
CA LEU A 22 -8.95 -9.69 9.40
C LEU A 22 -8.67 -11.08 8.79
N PHE A 23 -7.44 -11.58 8.89
CA PHE A 23 -7.07 -12.86 8.31
C PHE A 23 -7.80 -14.01 8.98
N GLU A 24 -7.93 -13.98 10.29
CA GLU A 24 -8.70 -14.97 11.06
C GLU A 24 -10.20 -14.85 10.76
N ASP A 25 -10.75 -13.63 10.83
CA ASP A 25 -12.18 -13.36 10.66
C ASP A 25 -12.68 -13.73 9.24
N GLN A 26 -11.85 -13.57 8.21
CA GLN A 26 -12.20 -13.86 6.81
C GLN A 26 -11.72 -15.22 6.32
N GLY A 27 -10.82 -15.89 7.04
CA GLY A 27 -10.27 -17.18 6.66
C GLY A 27 -9.15 -17.11 5.62
N PHE A 28 -8.33 -16.06 5.66
CA PHE A 28 -7.13 -15.99 4.82
C PHE A 28 -6.12 -17.06 5.22
N GLU A 29 -5.60 -17.79 4.24
CA GLU A 29 -4.55 -18.77 4.42
C GLU A 29 -3.18 -18.20 4.06
N ARG A 30 -2.19 -18.49 4.91
CA ARG A 30 -0.79 -18.17 4.64
C ARG A 30 -0.15 -19.23 3.75
N LYS A 31 0.37 -18.83 2.60
CA LYS A 31 1.02 -19.71 1.62
C LYS A 31 2.41 -19.21 1.25
N SER A 32 3.26 -20.11 0.76
CA SER A 32 4.56 -19.78 0.18
C SER A 32 4.48 -19.81 -1.34
N CYS A 33 4.97 -18.77 -2.01
CA CYS A 33 5.06 -18.71 -3.47
C CYS A 33 6.01 -19.79 -4.01
N THR A 34 5.54 -20.62 -4.94
CA THR A 34 6.33 -21.70 -5.51
C THR A 34 7.50 -21.20 -6.37
N THR A 35 7.47 -19.96 -6.82
CA THR A 35 8.51 -19.36 -7.66
C THR A 35 9.60 -18.63 -6.87
N CYS A 36 9.20 -17.79 -5.86
CA CYS A 36 10.15 -16.94 -5.15
C CYS A 36 10.23 -17.23 -3.65
N ASN A 37 9.45 -18.15 -3.12
CA ASN A 37 9.38 -18.52 -1.71
C ASN A 37 8.92 -17.40 -0.75
N ARG A 38 8.46 -16.25 -1.24
CA ARG A 38 7.83 -15.22 -0.38
C ARG A 38 6.52 -15.73 0.17
N PHE A 39 6.20 -15.38 1.39
CA PHE A 39 4.91 -15.70 2.00
C PHE A 39 3.85 -14.67 1.60
N PHE A 40 2.63 -15.17 1.43
CA PHE A 40 1.46 -14.34 1.14
C PHE A 40 0.20 -14.94 1.75
N TRP A 41 -0.82 -14.10 1.91
CA TRP A 41 -2.12 -14.46 2.49
C TRP A 41 -3.21 -14.30 1.44
N THR A 42 -4.07 -15.29 1.29
CA THR A 42 -5.10 -15.35 0.23
C THR A 42 -6.32 -16.12 0.67
N LEU A 43 -7.48 -15.80 0.06
CA LEU A 43 -8.73 -16.55 0.17
C LEU A 43 -8.91 -17.58 -0.96
N ASP A 44 -7.98 -17.60 -1.92
CA ASP A 44 -8.02 -18.58 -3.03
C ASP A 44 -7.20 -19.82 -2.66
N GLU A 45 -7.91 -20.90 -2.38
CA GLU A 45 -7.31 -22.21 -2.03
C GLU A 45 -6.37 -22.75 -3.10
N ASN A 46 -6.63 -22.44 -4.37
CA ASN A 46 -5.85 -22.92 -5.52
C ASN A 46 -4.63 -22.05 -5.84
N ARG A 47 -4.48 -20.91 -5.20
CA ARG A 47 -3.37 -20.01 -5.45
C ARG A 47 -2.06 -20.56 -4.90
N ILE A 48 -1.07 -20.70 -5.76
CA ILE A 48 0.27 -21.21 -5.44
C ILE A 48 1.38 -20.16 -5.62
N ASN A 49 1.07 -19.03 -6.27
CA ASN A 49 2.04 -17.96 -6.54
C ASN A 49 1.57 -16.63 -5.95
N CYS A 50 2.54 -15.82 -5.52
CA CYS A 50 2.28 -14.42 -5.17
C CYS A 50 1.91 -13.60 -6.43
N PRO A 51 1.35 -12.39 -6.28
CA PRO A 51 0.96 -11.56 -7.42
C PRO A 51 2.08 -11.26 -8.41
N ASP A 52 3.32 -11.09 -7.94
CA ASP A 52 4.49 -10.81 -8.78
C ASP A 52 4.84 -11.96 -9.74
N HIS A 53 4.36 -13.18 -9.44
CA HIS A 53 4.62 -14.40 -10.21
C HIS A 53 3.32 -15.07 -10.68
N SER A 54 2.24 -14.31 -10.75
CA SER A 54 1.00 -14.78 -11.34
C SER A 54 1.20 -15.04 -12.85
N PRO A 55 0.69 -16.15 -13.41
CA PRO A 55 0.69 -16.37 -14.85
C PRO A 55 -0.23 -15.37 -15.59
N ASP A 56 -1.19 -14.79 -14.90
CA ASP A 56 -2.14 -13.84 -15.47
C ASP A 56 -1.47 -12.46 -15.62
N THR A 57 -1.01 -12.16 -16.81
CA THR A 57 -0.42 -10.88 -17.14
C THR A 57 -1.43 -10.03 -17.92
N TYR A 58 -1.61 -8.77 -17.51
CA TYR A 58 -2.40 -7.76 -18.24
C TYR A 58 -3.91 -8.04 -18.39
N SER A 59 -4.48 -8.95 -17.62
CA SER A 59 -5.93 -9.24 -17.66
C SER A 59 -6.81 -8.05 -17.25
N PHE A 60 -6.25 -7.09 -16.49
CA PHE A 60 -6.93 -5.87 -16.07
C PHE A 60 -7.11 -4.84 -17.19
N ILE A 61 -6.34 -4.92 -18.29
CA ILE A 61 -6.43 -3.96 -19.40
C ILE A 61 -7.80 -4.10 -20.07
N GLY A 62 -8.62 -3.04 -19.96
CA GLY A 62 -9.99 -3.03 -20.45
C GLY A 62 -11.00 -3.81 -19.59
N ASN A 63 -10.53 -4.50 -18.54
CA ASN A 63 -11.33 -5.29 -17.63
C ASN A 63 -11.00 -4.94 -16.17
N PRO A 64 -11.44 -3.78 -15.68
CA PRO A 64 -11.14 -3.36 -14.30
C PRO A 64 -11.77 -4.33 -13.29
N PRO A 65 -11.07 -4.64 -12.18
CA PRO A 65 -11.59 -5.53 -11.15
C PRO A 65 -12.72 -4.92 -10.33
N THR A 66 -12.94 -3.62 -10.46
CA THR A 66 -13.99 -2.89 -9.76
C THR A 66 -15.36 -3.16 -10.37
N LYS A 67 -16.41 -3.22 -9.53
CA LYS A 67 -17.79 -3.42 -9.99
C LYS A 67 -18.27 -2.33 -10.95
N ASN A 68 -17.85 -1.08 -10.72
CA ASN A 68 -18.17 0.07 -11.55
C ASN A 68 -16.87 0.62 -12.16
N ARG A 69 -16.99 1.27 -13.31
CA ARG A 69 -15.88 2.05 -13.88
C ARG A 69 -15.83 3.41 -13.22
N PHE A 70 -14.64 3.85 -12.87
CA PHE A 70 -14.39 5.16 -12.29
C PHE A 70 -13.31 5.87 -13.11
N ASP A 71 -13.50 7.17 -13.31
CA ASP A 71 -12.38 8.02 -13.68
C ASP A 71 -11.52 8.35 -12.45
N TYR A 72 -10.38 9.00 -12.66
CA TYR A 72 -9.45 9.37 -11.59
C TYR A 72 -10.12 10.19 -10.47
N THR A 73 -10.96 11.18 -10.86
CA THR A 73 -11.62 12.07 -9.91
C THR A 73 -12.72 11.35 -9.14
N GLU A 74 -13.47 10.50 -9.83
CA GLU A 74 -14.52 9.67 -9.22
C GLU A 74 -13.91 8.68 -8.23
N ALA A 75 -12.84 7.99 -8.61
CA ALA A 75 -12.15 7.06 -7.72
C ALA A 75 -11.66 7.76 -6.45
N TRP A 76 -11.03 8.94 -6.58
CA TRP A 76 -10.63 9.72 -5.41
C TRP A 76 -11.80 10.09 -4.51
N LYS A 77 -12.90 10.57 -5.06
CA LYS A 77 -14.10 10.91 -4.27
C LYS A 77 -14.66 9.72 -3.50
N GLN A 78 -14.60 8.51 -4.07
CA GLN A 78 -15.01 7.29 -3.36
C GLN A 78 -14.10 7.03 -2.17
N VAL A 79 -12.79 7.09 -2.38
CA VAL A 79 -11.79 6.90 -1.33
C VAL A 79 -11.93 7.95 -0.23
N GLU A 80 -11.97 9.23 -0.60
CA GLU A 80 -12.13 10.35 0.33
C GLU A 80 -13.40 10.20 1.17
N SER A 81 -14.54 9.97 0.52
CA SER A 81 -15.82 9.78 1.21
C SER A 81 -15.79 8.60 2.17
N PHE A 82 -15.14 7.50 1.80
CA PHE A 82 -15.00 6.33 2.66
C PHE A 82 -14.17 6.67 3.91
N PHE A 83 -12.98 7.21 3.74
CA PHE A 83 -12.09 7.48 4.87
C PHE A 83 -12.57 8.62 5.78
N VAL A 84 -13.21 9.65 5.23
CA VAL A 84 -13.82 10.71 6.04
C VAL A 84 -14.93 10.15 6.94
N LYS A 85 -15.75 9.20 6.45
CA LYS A 85 -16.73 8.48 7.29
C LYS A 85 -16.07 7.64 8.40
N HIS A 86 -14.81 7.27 8.22
CA HIS A 86 -14.00 6.54 9.20
C HIS A 86 -13.02 7.47 9.94
N ASN A 87 -13.45 8.70 10.20
CA ASN A 87 -12.75 9.70 11.02
C ASN A 87 -11.37 10.18 10.50
N HIS A 88 -11.09 10.01 9.21
CA HIS A 88 -9.88 10.59 8.62
C HIS A 88 -10.10 12.02 8.19
N THR A 89 -9.08 12.84 8.39
CA THR A 89 -9.04 14.19 7.80
C THR A 89 -8.53 14.10 6.37
N SER A 90 -9.31 14.60 5.41
CA SER A 90 -8.83 14.75 4.02
C SER A 90 -7.90 15.95 3.93
N VAL A 91 -6.67 15.72 3.46
CA VAL A 91 -5.62 16.71 3.33
C VAL A 91 -5.34 16.98 1.85
N ASN A 92 -5.20 18.23 1.48
CA ASN A 92 -4.83 18.61 0.12
C ASN A 92 -3.44 18.09 -0.25
N ARG A 93 -3.27 17.63 -1.48
CA ARG A 93 -1.97 17.21 -2.01
C ARG A 93 -0.93 18.33 -1.95
N TYR A 94 0.30 17.93 -1.69
CA TYR A 94 1.45 18.81 -1.71
C TYR A 94 2.00 18.98 -3.14
N PRO A 95 2.82 20.01 -3.39
CA PRO A 95 3.47 20.18 -4.68
C PRO A 95 4.35 18.98 -5.05
N VAL A 96 4.36 18.60 -6.32
CA VAL A 96 5.24 17.53 -6.83
C VAL A 96 6.71 17.88 -6.71
N VAL A 97 7.05 19.18 -6.84
CA VAL A 97 8.40 19.69 -6.54
C VAL A 97 8.54 19.83 -5.03
N CYS A 98 9.39 18.97 -4.46
CA CYS A 98 9.61 18.90 -3.03
C CYS A 98 10.50 20.05 -2.54
N ARG A 99 9.88 21.15 -2.07
CA ARG A 99 10.60 22.36 -1.64
C ARG A 99 10.90 22.41 -0.14
N TRP A 100 10.44 21.46 0.64
CA TRP A 100 10.61 21.37 2.10
C TRP A 100 11.68 20.35 2.52
N ARG A 101 12.34 19.72 1.51
CA ARG A 101 13.46 18.77 1.71
C ARG A 101 14.51 19.02 0.65
N ASP A 102 15.71 19.34 1.07
CA ASP A 102 16.83 19.68 0.16
C ASP A 102 17.45 18.42 -0.48
N ASP A 103 17.18 17.24 0.06
CA ASP A 103 17.66 15.95 -0.42
C ASP A 103 16.78 15.33 -1.51
N LEU A 104 15.61 15.92 -1.82
CA LEU A 104 14.67 15.43 -2.81
C LEU A 104 14.25 16.55 -3.78
N TYR A 105 14.28 16.27 -5.08
CA TYR A 105 13.71 17.16 -6.10
C TYR A 105 12.20 17.00 -6.22
N PHE A 106 11.72 15.74 -6.15
CA PHE A 106 10.31 15.43 -6.37
C PHE A 106 9.73 14.64 -5.20
N THR A 107 8.44 14.81 -4.99
CA THR A 107 7.67 13.99 -4.08
C THR A 107 7.52 12.60 -4.68
N ILE A 108 8.10 11.59 -4.03
CA ILE A 108 8.17 10.20 -4.49
C ILE A 108 7.20 9.28 -3.75
N ALA A 109 6.61 9.76 -2.66
CA ALA A 109 5.63 9.06 -1.85
C ALA A 109 4.85 10.06 -0.99
N SER A 110 3.63 9.74 -0.60
CA SER A 110 2.78 10.59 0.25
C SER A 110 3.39 10.90 1.62
N ILE A 111 4.15 9.96 2.18
CA ILE A 111 4.82 10.17 3.48
C ILE A 111 5.85 11.33 3.45
N VAL A 112 6.42 11.63 2.28
CA VAL A 112 7.37 12.72 2.08
C VAL A 112 6.74 14.08 2.43
N ASP A 113 5.44 14.24 2.22
CA ASP A 113 4.70 15.48 2.52
C ASP A 113 4.85 15.90 3.98
N PHE A 114 4.94 14.91 4.86
CA PHE A 114 4.97 15.09 6.30
C PHE A 114 6.36 14.93 6.93
N GLN A 115 7.37 14.67 6.11
CA GLN A 115 8.76 14.56 6.57
C GLN A 115 9.48 15.90 6.52
N ARG A 116 10.18 16.23 7.61
CA ARG A 116 11.12 17.37 7.69
C ARG A 116 12.49 16.86 8.06
N VAL A 117 13.52 17.35 7.39
CA VAL A 117 14.90 17.01 7.69
C VAL A 117 15.49 18.06 8.61
N MET A 118 15.84 17.66 9.83
CA MET A 118 16.45 18.52 10.85
C MET A 118 17.84 17.97 11.20
N GLY A 119 18.86 18.47 10.53
CA GLY A 119 20.21 17.92 10.58
C GLY A 119 20.25 16.52 9.98
N SER A 120 20.61 15.49 10.77
CA SER A 120 20.64 14.09 10.37
C SER A 120 19.37 13.31 10.71
N LYS A 121 18.33 13.98 11.22
CA LYS A 121 17.09 13.32 11.67
C LYS A 121 15.92 13.67 10.75
N VAL A 122 15.07 12.69 10.52
CA VAL A 122 13.75 12.91 9.90
C VAL A 122 12.71 13.04 11.01
N VAL A 123 11.98 14.15 10.99
CA VAL A 123 10.87 14.44 11.90
C VAL A 123 9.58 14.40 11.10
N PHE A 124 8.51 13.85 11.67
CA PHE A 124 7.20 13.80 11.05
C PHE A 124 6.30 14.91 11.61
N GLU A 125 5.69 15.68 10.70
CA GLU A 125 4.73 16.75 11.01
C GLU A 125 3.40 16.44 10.31
N PHE A 126 2.49 15.75 11.01
CA PHE A 126 1.17 15.44 10.49
C PHE A 126 0.16 16.54 10.87
N PRO A 127 -0.59 17.11 9.91
CA PRO A 127 -1.61 18.13 10.18
C PRO A 127 -2.86 17.59 10.87
N ALA A 128 -3.07 16.27 10.83
CA ALA A 128 -4.15 15.56 11.50
C ALA A 128 -3.76 14.09 11.70
N ASN A 129 -4.48 13.38 12.56
CA ASN A 129 -4.30 11.96 12.83
C ASN A 129 -5.65 11.31 13.18
N PRO A 130 -6.15 10.34 12.39
CA PRO A 130 -5.60 9.88 11.11
C PRO A 130 -5.93 10.83 9.95
N LEU A 131 -5.20 10.69 8.86
CA LEU A 131 -5.42 11.49 7.66
C LEU A 131 -5.33 10.68 6.36
N ILE A 132 -5.85 11.29 5.27
CA ILE A 132 -5.72 10.77 3.92
C ILE A 132 -5.33 11.89 2.95
N VAL A 133 -4.47 11.58 1.99
CA VAL A 133 -3.96 12.54 1.00
C VAL A 133 -3.82 11.90 -0.39
N PRO A 134 -4.29 12.56 -1.50
CA PRO A 134 -4.13 12.07 -2.87
C PRO A 134 -2.83 12.63 -3.47
N GLN A 135 -1.67 12.17 -3.06
CA GLN A 135 -0.39 12.75 -3.47
C GLN A 135 0.04 12.31 -4.87
N THR A 136 0.22 13.26 -5.77
CA THR A 136 0.88 13.02 -7.06
C THR A 136 2.37 12.85 -6.84
N CYS A 137 2.90 11.72 -7.31
CA CYS A 137 4.30 11.33 -7.15
C CYS A 137 4.98 11.20 -8.50
N LEU A 138 6.30 11.46 -8.53
CA LEU A 138 7.17 11.19 -9.67
C LEU A 138 8.28 10.21 -9.26
N ARG A 139 8.45 9.16 -10.06
CA ARG A 139 9.55 8.19 -9.92
C ARG A 139 10.16 7.90 -11.28
N PHE A 140 11.48 7.86 -11.32
CA PHE A 140 12.26 7.65 -12.56
C PHE A 140 13.13 6.38 -12.48
N LYS A 141 12.77 5.44 -11.61
CA LYS A 141 13.34 4.09 -11.63
C LYS A 141 12.63 3.24 -12.67
N ASP A 142 13.37 2.31 -13.24
CA ASP A 142 12.85 1.32 -14.20
C ASP A 142 12.12 1.95 -15.41
N LEU A 143 12.68 3.05 -15.93
CA LEU A 143 12.09 3.80 -17.04
C LEU A 143 11.91 2.95 -18.31
N GLU A 144 12.76 1.96 -18.52
CA GLU A 144 12.69 1.01 -19.62
C GLU A 144 11.42 0.15 -19.58
N ASN A 145 10.80 0.01 -18.42
CA ASN A 145 9.57 -0.75 -18.22
C ASN A 145 8.30 0.11 -18.38
N VAL A 146 8.43 1.43 -18.44
CA VAL A 146 7.29 2.34 -18.62
C VAL A 146 6.69 2.16 -20.02
N GLY A 147 5.38 1.90 -20.08
CA GLY A 147 4.66 1.61 -21.32
C GLY A 147 4.84 0.18 -21.84
N VAL A 148 5.69 -0.64 -21.20
CA VAL A 148 5.93 -2.04 -21.57
C VAL A 148 5.13 -2.98 -20.68
N THR A 149 5.23 -2.81 -19.38
CA THR A 149 4.63 -3.74 -18.40
C THR A 149 3.17 -3.44 -18.05
N GLY A 150 2.66 -2.26 -18.43
CA GLY A 150 1.34 -1.78 -18.01
C GLY A 150 1.25 -1.41 -16.53
N ARG A 151 2.31 -1.62 -15.75
CA ARG A 151 2.38 -1.39 -14.30
C ARG A 151 3.40 -0.33 -13.87
N HIS A 152 4.31 0.05 -14.75
CA HIS A 152 5.33 1.05 -14.47
C HIS A 152 4.90 2.40 -15.04
N PHE A 153 4.83 3.38 -14.16
CA PHE A 153 4.48 4.77 -14.48
C PHE A 153 5.52 5.71 -13.88
N SER A 154 5.93 6.72 -14.64
CA SER A 154 6.79 7.80 -14.13
C SER A 154 6.02 8.81 -13.27
N SER A 155 4.70 8.92 -13.49
CA SER A 155 3.80 9.77 -12.70
C SER A 155 2.57 8.96 -12.28
N PHE A 156 2.20 9.03 -11.01
CA PHE A 156 1.04 8.34 -10.44
C PHE A 156 0.51 9.08 -9.22
N CYS A 157 -0.71 8.80 -8.82
CA CYS A 157 -1.26 9.24 -7.54
C CYS A 157 -1.07 8.16 -6.49
N MET A 158 -0.43 8.51 -5.39
CA MET A 158 -0.37 7.68 -4.20
C MET A 158 -1.43 8.19 -3.22
N ILE A 159 -2.42 7.37 -2.93
CA ILE A 159 -3.35 7.64 -1.84
C ILE A 159 -2.64 7.29 -0.55
N GLY A 160 -2.31 8.31 0.23
CA GLY A 160 -1.64 8.14 1.51
C GLY A 160 -2.63 8.11 2.64
N GLN A 161 -2.83 6.93 3.23
CA GLN A 161 -3.50 6.74 4.50
C GLN A 161 -2.43 6.74 5.59
N HIS A 162 -2.51 7.69 6.50
CA HIS A 162 -1.53 7.85 7.57
C HIS A 162 -2.21 7.88 8.93
N SER A 163 -1.71 7.04 9.83
CA SER A 163 -2.14 6.99 11.22
C SER A 163 -0.94 6.77 12.14
N ILE A 164 -0.89 7.52 13.22
CA ILE A 164 0.06 7.30 14.32
C ILE A 164 -0.72 6.65 15.46
N PRO A 165 -0.30 5.49 15.98
CA PRO A 165 -1.02 4.78 17.03
C PRO A 165 -0.89 5.51 18.37
N ASN A 166 -1.84 6.38 18.65
CA ASN A 166 -2.05 7.10 19.90
C ASN A 166 -3.55 7.15 20.20
N GLU A 167 -4.01 8.04 21.07
CA GLU A 167 -5.43 8.17 21.44
C GLU A 167 -6.36 8.44 20.25
N ASP A 168 -5.88 9.14 19.23
CA ASP A 168 -6.68 9.54 18.05
C ASP A 168 -6.46 8.62 16.84
N GLY A 169 -5.41 7.81 16.84
CA GLY A 169 -5.00 6.98 15.72
C GLY A 169 -5.19 5.48 15.94
N TYR A 170 -4.76 4.70 14.96
CA TYR A 170 -4.88 3.24 14.96
C TYR A 170 -3.60 2.57 14.44
N TRP A 171 -3.53 1.23 14.56
CA TRP A 171 -2.41 0.41 14.11
C TRP A 171 -2.83 -0.55 12.99
N LYS A 172 -2.00 -1.54 12.70
CA LYS A 172 -2.08 -2.42 11.53
C LYS A 172 -3.45 -3.10 11.33
N ASP A 173 -4.10 -3.57 12.38
CA ASP A 173 -5.37 -4.29 12.26
C ASP A 173 -6.46 -3.41 11.66
N GLU A 174 -6.62 -2.20 12.17
CA GLU A 174 -7.61 -1.25 11.65
C GLU A 174 -7.21 -0.74 10.25
N CYS A 175 -5.91 -0.50 10.01
CA CYS A 175 -5.41 -0.09 8.71
C CYS A 175 -5.80 -1.10 7.62
N ILE A 176 -5.44 -2.36 7.82
CA ILE A 176 -5.71 -3.44 6.87
C ILE A 176 -7.21 -3.69 6.71
N ASN A 177 -7.97 -3.61 7.80
CA ASN A 177 -9.43 -3.75 7.76
C ASN A 177 -10.10 -2.64 6.95
N LEU A 178 -9.67 -1.38 7.10
CA LEU A 178 -10.16 -0.25 6.32
C LEU A 178 -9.85 -0.41 4.83
N ASP A 179 -8.62 -0.77 4.47
CA ASP A 179 -8.23 -0.99 3.08
C ASP A 179 -9.02 -2.13 2.45
N TYR A 180 -9.17 -3.25 3.16
CA TYR A 180 -9.98 -4.38 2.71
C TYR A 180 -11.45 -3.97 2.47
N ASN A 181 -12.05 -3.24 3.39
CA ASN A 181 -13.43 -2.78 3.27
C ASN A 181 -13.60 -1.76 2.14
N LEU A 182 -12.65 -0.85 1.95
CA LEU A 182 -12.64 0.05 0.81
C LEU A 182 -12.68 -0.73 -0.51
N LEU A 183 -11.80 -1.71 -0.66
CA LEU A 183 -11.69 -2.49 -1.90
C LEU A 183 -12.91 -3.38 -2.14
N THR A 184 -13.36 -4.11 -1.12
CA THR A 184 -14.45 -5.09 -1.27
C THR A 184 -15.83 -4.45 -1.27
N HIS A 185 -16.10 -3.52 -0.37
CA HIS A 185 -17.44 -2.95 -0.21
C HIS A 185 -17.64 -1.69 -1.05
N GLN A 186 -16.66 -0.78 -1.08
CA GLN A 186 -16.81 0.48 -1.82
C GLN A 186 -16.55 0.30 -3.33
N PHE A 187 -15.49 -0.43 -3.68
CA PHE A 187 -15.14 -0.69 -5.08
C PHE A 187 -15.73 -1.98 -5.64
N GLY A 188 -16.20 -2.90 -4.79
CA GLY A 188 -16.83 -4.15 -5.17
C GLY A 188 -15.88 -5.17 -5.79
N ILE A 189 -14.60 -5.11 -5.41
CA ILE A 189 -13.59 -6.08 -5.82
C ILE A 189 -13.86 -7.42 -5.12
N ASP A 190 -13.77 -8.53 -5.87
CA ASP A 190 -13.92 -9.86 -5.28
C ASP A 190 -12.79 -10.09 -4.26
N LYS A 191 -13.19 -10.50 -3.06
CA LYS A 191 -12.26 -10.76 -1.97
C LYS A 191 -11.21 -11.82 -2.29
N LYS A 192 -11.47 -12.74 -3.20
CA LYS A 192 -10.53 -13.77 -3.66
C LYS A 192 -9.39 -13.19 -4.52
N GLU A 193 -9.60 -12.01 -5.10
CA GLU A 193 -8.58 -11.32 -5.87
C GLU A 193 -7.58 -10.56 -4.99
N ILE A 194 -7.91 -10.36 -3.72
CA ILE A 194 -7.05 -9.64 -2.77
C ILE A 194 -6.02 -10.59 -2.17
N VAL A 195 -4.77 -10.20 -2.27
CA VAL A 195 -3.62 -10.92 -1.72
C VAL A 195 -2.77 -9.97 -0.90
N PHE A 196 -2.33 -10.41 0.28
CA PHE A 196 -1.38 -9.67 1.10
C PHE A 196 -0.04 -10.39 1.07
N VAL A 197 1.01 -9.72 0.61
CA VAL A 197 2.37 -10.29 0.52
C VAL A 197 3.21 -9.78 1.67
N GLU A 198 3.89 -10.70 2.37
CA GLU A 198 4.81 -10.34 3.44
C GLU A 198 6.07 -9.69 2.87
N ASP A 199 6.38 -8.50 3.34
CA ASP A 199 7.61 -7.79 3.01
C ASP A 199 8.14 -6.99 4.22
N VAL A 200 9.24 -6.33 4.02
CA VAL A 200 9.85 -5.40 4.96
C VAL A 200 10.01 -4.06 4.27
N TRP A 201 9.48 -3.03 4.90
CA TRP A 201 9.76 -1.67 4.49
C TRP A 201 11.01 -1.15 5.24
N GLU A 202 11.91 -0.50 4.51
CA GLU A 202 13.08 0.17 5.04
C GLU A 202 13.27 1.50 4.30
N GLY A 203 13.38 2.59 5.03
CA GLY A 203 13.62 3.91 4.45
C GLY A 203 13.59 5.03 5.47
N GLY A 204 14.32 6.12 5.19
CA GLY A 204 14.32 7.31 6.04
C GLY A 204 14.79 7.10 7.49
N GLY A 205 15.58 6.07 7.74
CA GLY A 205 16.08 5.74 9.09
C GLY A 205 15.12 4.90 9.95
N SER A 206 14.02 4.43 9.37
CA SER A 206 13.07 3.51 10.00
C SER A 206 12.88 2.24 9.17
N PHE A 207 12.47 1.16 9.84
CA PHE A 207 12.13 -0.10 9.17
C PHE A 207 10.98 -0.79 9.92
N GLY A 208 10.27 -1.68 9.23
CA GLY A 208 9.18 -2.43 9.84
C GLY A 208 8.65 -3.53 8.93
N SER A 209 7.76 -4.37 9.47
CA SER A 209 6.99 -5.30 8.68
C SER A 209 6.06 -4.54 7.74
N SER A 210 5.89 -5.06 6.55
CA SER A 210 5.00 -4.54 5.52
C SER A 210 4.12 -5.66 4.99
N LEU A 211 2.84 -5.41 4.89
CA LEU A 211 1.89 -6.24 4.14
C LEU A 211 1.57 -5.50 2.85
N GLU A 212 2.10 -6.00 1.75
CA GLU A 212 1.81 -5.45 0.44
C GLU A 212 0.45 -5.98 -0.03
N LEU A 213 -0.57 -5.14 0.04
CA LEU A 213 -1.87 -5.47 -0.52
C LEU A 213 -1.79 -5.36 -2.03
N SER A 214 -2.08 -6.44 -2.71
CA SER A 214 -2.06 -6.54 -4.17
C SER A 214 -3.36 -7.16 -4.68
N LEU A 215 -3.77 -6.73 -5.86
CA LEU A 215 -4.82 -7.37 -6.63
C LEU A 215 -4.19 -8.36 -7.60
N ILE A 216 -4.85 -9.48 -7.84
CA ILE A 216 -4.35 -10.57 -8.70
C ILE A 216 -4.02 -10.10 -10.12
N HIS A 217 -4.70 -9.06 -10.58
CA HIS A 217 -4.66 -8.57 -11.95
C HIS A 217 -3.82 -7.30 -12.15
N ILE A 218 -3.04 -6.89 -11.13
CA ILE A 218 -2.20 -5.68 -11.23
C ILE A 218 -0.74 -6.04 -11.07
#